data_9c84149be545f4c02756b90adcbae11b
#
_entry.id   9c84149be545f4c02756b90adcbae11b
#
_cell.length_a   1.000
_cell.length_b   1.000
_cell.length_c   1.000
_cell.angle_alpha   90.00
_cell.angle_beta   90.00
_cell.angle_gamma   90.00
#
_symmetry.space_group_name_H-M   'P 1'
#
loop_
_entity.id
_entity.type
_entity.pdbx_description
1 polymer ?
#
loop_
_entity_poly.entity_id
_entity_poly.type
_entity_poly.pdbx_seq_one_letter_code
_entity_poly.pdbx_strand_id
1 'polypeptide(L)'
;VLKLVEEYLPKFDIYNCATALHKCGLNSRDDELATRQIQSDPNFIRLFSATKKRALEIDSIARVEPRVLASILWACARLNIYDSELTTAIAADATNRMNQYSPSYIGLIMWALGYSGVRPRPSFIKAVIAELQGRPDFDSHTCMMITYSCMRLGIRDKRVMEAVGQEVMNSGLEMAEPLEVASYCYAYGKLEYWEKGAISVIADRVLETMGDFSPRMFSMAALGLASAAAVLEGFDTTMDKLKVMIEDRLVEFNHRDISTIAFAVGKFSQNSLERRMATE
;
A
#
# COMPACT_ATOMS: atom_id res chain seq x y z
N VAL A 1 12.46 -23.23 -6.35
CA VAL A 1 13.37 -22.08 -6.46
C VAL A 1 14.65 -22.34 -5.70
N LEU A 2 14.61 -22.64 -4.38
CA LEU A 2 15.79 -22.76 -3.52
C LEU A 2 16.74 -23.91 -3.91
N LYS A 3 16.23 -25.01 -4.48
CA LYS A 3 17.09 -26.07 -5.07
C LYS A 3 17.92 -25.56 -6.27
N LEU A 4 17.33 -24.70 -7.12
CA LEU A 4 18.08 -24.07 -8.22
C LEU A 4 19.13 -23.08 -7.71
N VAL A 5 18.82 -22.38 -6.62
CA VAL A 5 19.81 -21.50 -5.96
C VAL A 5 21.00 -22.30 -5.45
N GLU A 6 20.75 -23.46 -4.84
CA GLU A 6 21.81 -24.34 -4.35
C GLU A 6 22.83 -24.70 -5.44
N GLU A 7 22.34 -25.02 -6.62
CA GLU A 7 23.14 -25.53 -7.74
C GLU A 7 23.75 -24.41 -8.59
N TYR A 8 22.97 -23.34 -8.85
CA TYR A 8 23.34 -22.36 -9.88
C TYR A 8 23.64 -20.95 -9.39
N LEU A 9 23.56 -20.66 -8.08
CA LEU A 9 23.80 -19.31 -7.54
C LEU A 9 25.12 -18.65 -8.02
N PRO A 10 26.24 -19.37 -8.20
CA PRO A 10 27.48 -18.78 -8.74
C PRO A 10 27.34 -18.20 -10.15
N LYS A 11 26.37 -18.69 -10.92
CA LYS A 11 26.09 -18.27 -12.32
C LYS A 11 24.99 -17.22 -12.40
N PHE A 12 24.29 -16.93 -11.29
CA PHE A 12 23.21 -15.94 -11.28
C PHE A 12 23.80 -14.54 -11.44
N ASP A 13 23.20 -13.77 -12.35
CA ASP A 13 23.34 -12.32 -12.37
C ASP A 13 22.30 -11.65 -11.45
N ILE A 14 22.22 -10.32 -11.45
CA ILE A 14 21.26 -9.58 -10.63
C ILE A 14 19.80 -9.86 -11.02
N TYR A 15 19.55 -10.14 -12.31
CA TYR A 15 18.20 -10.44 -12.82
C TYR A 15 17.72 -11.81 -12.34
N ASN A 16 18.62 -12.81 -12.37
CA ASN A 16 18.32 -14.15 -11.85
C ASN A 16 18.09 -14.09 -10.32
N CYS A 17 18.91 -13.36 -9.60
CA CYS A 17 18.78 -13.16 -8.17
C CYS A 17 17.44 -12.49 -7.80
N ALA A 18 17.09 -11.40 -8.46
CA ALA A 18 15.83 -10.69 -8.25
C ALA A 18 14.62 -11.58 -8.58
N THR A 19 14.67 -12.33 -9.67
CA THR A 19 13.60 -13.27 -10.07
C THR A 19 13.42 -14.37 -9.02
N ALA A 20 14.51 -14.96 -8.54
CA ALA A 20 14.46 -16.00 -7.51
C ALA A 20 13.90 -15.42 -6.19
N LEU A 21 14.34 -14.23 -5.79
CA LEU A 21 13.85 -13.54 -4.59
C LEU A 21 12.35 -13.23 -4.71
N HIS A 22 11.92 -12.70 -5.85
CA HIS A 22 10.52 -12.42 -6.15
C HIS A 22 9.64 -13.68 -6.04
N LYS A 23 10.10 -14.80 -6.61
CA LYS A 23 9.39 -16.07 -6.49
C LYS A 23 9.30 -16.58 -5.05
N CYS A 24 10.33 -16.35 -4.23
CA CYS A 24 10.25 -16.62 -2.80
C CYS A 24 9.17 -15.76 -2.12
N GLY A 25 9.11 -14.46 -2.42
CA GLY A 25 8.06 -13.56 -1.93
C GLY A 25 6.65 -13.96 -2.36
N LEU A 26 6.45 -14.41 -3.61
CA LEU A 26 5.18 -14.94 -4.07
C LEU A 26 4.76 -16.21 -3.33
N ASN A 27 5.71 -17.08 -3.01
CA ASN A 27 5.43 -18.35 -2.32
C ASN A 27 5.14 -18.20 -0.83
N SER A 28 5.46 -17.06 -0.23
CA SER A 28 5.12 -16.78 1.18
C SER A 28 3.61 -16.59 1.40
N ARG A 29 2.86 -16.11 0.37
CA ARG A 29 1.40 -15.98 0.31
C ARG A 29 0.72 -15.40 1.57
N ASP A 30 1.37 -14.49 2.27
CA ASP A 30 0.94 -13.98 3.59
C ASP A 30 0.88 -15.05 4.70
N ASP A 31 1.46 -16.22 4.46
CA ASP A 31 1.63 -17.27 5.45
C ASP A 31 2.91 -17.02 6.24
N GLU A 32 2.74 -16.70 7.52
CA GLU A 32 3.85 -16.41 8.43
C GLU A 32 4.78 -17.62 8.61
N LEU A 33 4.22 -18.83 8.63
CA LEU A 33 5.01 -20.06 8.76
C LEU A 33 5.85 -20.30 7.51
N ALA A 34 5.25 -20.19 6.32
CA ALA A 34 5.97 -20.28 5.05
C ALA A 34 7.06 -19.20 4.93
N THR A 35 6.77 -17.98 5.37
CA THR A 35 7.75 -16.88 5.39
C THR A 35 8.95 -17.23 6.27
N ARG A 36 8.72 -17.72 7.50
CA ARG A 36 9.80 -18.12 8.43
C ARG A 36 10.62 -19.29 7.88
N GLN A 37 9.97 -20.27 7.25
CA GLN A 37 10.67 -21.39 6.61
C GLN A 37 11.57 -20.93 5.48
N ILE A 38 11.10 -20.01 4.62
CA ILE A 38 11.93 -19.42 3.56
C ILE A 38 13.10 -18.67 4.15
N GLN A 39 12.88 -17.80 5.15
CA GLN A 39 13.94 -16.98 5.76
C GLN A 39 15.02 -17.82 6.43
N SER A 40 14.69 -18.97 7.00
CA SER A 40 15.63 -19.87 7.69
C SER A 40 16.38 -20.81 6.75
N ASP A 41 15.99 -20.90 5.47
CA ASP A 41 16.66 -21.77 4.50
C ASP A 41 18.07 -21.24 4.15
N PRO A 42 19.14 -22.05 4.28
CA PRO A 42 20.50 -21.63 3.98
C PRO A 42 20.69 -21.12 2.55
N ASN A 43 19.97 -21.69 1.57
CA ASN A 43 20.03 -21.25 0.19
C ASN A 43 19.37 -19.90 -0.02
N PHE A 44 18.29 -19.61 0.74
CA PHE A 44 17.69 -18.30 0.75
C PHE A 44 18.63 -17.23 1.32
N ILE A 45 19.28 -17.51 2.43
CA ILE A 45 20.27 -16.61 3.05
C ILE A 45 21.40 -16.30 2.06
N ARG A 46 21.91 -17.32 1.36
CA ARG A 46 22.93 -17.17 0.30
C ARG A 46 22.41 -16.33 -0.87
N LEU A 47 21.17 -16.57 -1.32
CA LEU A 47 20.52 -15.81 -2.37
C LEU A 47 20.41 -14.34 -2.01
N PHE A 48 19.88 -14.02 -0.82
CA PHE A 48 19.73 -12.65 -0.37
C PHE A 48 21.08 -11.92 -0.26
N SER A 49 22.09 -12.56 0.35
CA SER A 49 23.45 -12.01 0.44
C SER A 49 24.05 -11.72 -0.94
N ALA A 50 23.89 -12.64 -1.88
CA ALA A 50 24.36 -12.47 -3.25
C ALA A 50 23.60 -11.35 -3.99
N THR A 51 22.29 -11.24 -3.78
CA THR A 51 21.46 -10.16 -4.34
C THR A 51 21.92 -8.81 -3.82
N LYS A 52 22.06 -8.66 -2.50
CA LYS A 52 22.52 -7.44 -1.86
C LYS A 52 23.90 -7.02 -2.39
N LYS A 53 24.86 -7.95 -2.39
CA LYS A 53 26.23 -7.70 -2.89
C LYS A 53 26.19 -7.14 -4.32
N ARG A 54 25.47 -7.84 -5.23
CA ARG A 54 25.40 -7.44 -6.64
C ARG A 54 24.68 -6.10 -6.86
N ALA A 55 23.65 -5.82 -6.06
CA ALA A 55 22.94 -4.56 -6.14
C ALA A 55 23.77 -3.37 -5.64
N LEU A 56 24.62 -3.57 -4.64
CA LEU A 56 25.41 -2.51 -3.99
C LEU A 56 26.84 -2.39 -4.50
N GLU A 57 27.28 -3.24 -5.43
CA GLU A 57 28.60 -3.10 -6.07
C GLU A 57 28.70 -1.72 -6.74
N ILE A 58 29.87 -1.08 -6.63
CA ILE A 58 30.13 0.29 -7.09
C ILE A 58 29.68 0.44 -8.56
N ASP A 59 28.91 1.47 -8.84
CA ASP A 59 28.29 1.78 -10.13
C ASP A 59 27.28 0.75 -10.67
N SER A 60 26.97 -0.31 -9.92
CA SER A 60 26.05 -1.34 -10.44
C SER A 60 24.58 -0.91 -10.35
N ILE A 61 24.18 -0.27 -9.27
CA ILE A 61 22.75 0.03 -9.02
C ILE A 61 22.15 0.93 -10.12
N ALA A 62 22.89 1.93 -10.59
CA ALA A 62 22.44 2.82 -11.66
C ALA A 62 22.34 2.14 -13.05
N ARG A 63 22.96 0.96 -13.20
CA ARG A 63 22.90 0.15 -14.44
C ARG A 63 21.81 -0.91 -14.37
N VAL A 64 21.27 -1.19 -13.18
CA VAL A 64 20.19 -2.16 -13.01
C VAL A 64 18.88 -1.51 -13.45
N GLU A 65 18.08 -2.25 -14.18
CA GLU A 65 16.76 -1.78 -14.62
C GLU A 65 15.85 -1.47 -13.41
N PRO A 66 15.07 -0.38 -13.46
CA PRO A 66 14.11 0.02 -12.42
C PRO A 66 13.21 -1.12 -11.93
N ARG A 67 12.70 -1.94 -12.84
CA ARG A 67 11.83 -3.08 -12.52
C ARG A 67 12.49 -4.09 -11.58
N VAL A 68 13.80 -4.32 -11.77
CA VAL A 68 14.56 -5.30 -10.97
C VAL A 68 14.73 -4.79 -9.55
N LEU A 69 15.09 -3.52 -9.39
CA LEU A 69 15.24 -2.87 -8.09
C LEU A 69 13.92 -2.81 -7.32
N ALA A 70 12.84 -2.43 -8.00
CA ALA A 70 11.50 -2.44 -7.41
C ALA A 70 11.07 -3.84 -6.97
N SER A 71 11.34 -4.86 -7.80
CA SER A 71 11.04 -6.27 -7.51
C SER A 71 11.84 -6.80 -6.30
N ILE A 72 13.11 -6.40 -6.16
CA ILE A 72 13.93 -6.76 -4.99
C ILE A 72 13.32 -6.17 -3.71
N LEU A 73 13.01 -4.87 -3.69
CA LEU A 73 12.40 -4.25 -2.50
C LEU A 73 11.04 -4.87 -2.16
N TRP A 74 10.21 -5.11 -3.17
CA TRP A 74 8.92 -5.76 -2.99
C TRP A 74 9.08 -7.14 -2.34
N ALA A 75 10.00 -7.96 -2.85
CA ALA A 75 10.25 -9.29 -2.32
C ALA A 75 10.78 -9.24 -0.87
N CYS A 76 11.68 -8.30 -0.56
CA CYS A 76 12.15 -8.07 0.80
C CYS A 76 10.99 -7.73 1.75
N ALA A 77 10.13 -6.79 1.35
CA ALA A 77 8.98 -6.40 2.16
C ALA A 77 8.01 -7.58 2.38
N ARG A 78 7.68 -8.34 1.32
CA ARG A 78 6.84 -9.54 1.40
C ARG A 78 7.39 -10.61 2.33
N LEU A 79 8.70 -10.75 2.36
CA LEU A 79 9.41 -11.72 3.20
C LEU A 79 9.83 -11.13 4.56
N ASN A 80 9.32 -9.96 4.95
CA ASN A 80 9.68 -9.29 6.21
C ASN A 80 11.21 -9.16 6.41
N ILE A 81 11.94 -8.88 5.33
CA ILE A 81 13.39 -8.64 5.37
C ILE A 81 13.65 -7.15 5.37
N TYR A 82 14.30 -6.67 6.41
CA TYR A 82 14.61 -5.25 6.59
C TYR A 82 16.11 -5.04 6.49
N ASP A 83 16.59 -4.63 5.32
CA ASP A 83 17.97 -4.22 5.09
C ASP A 83 18.01 -2.73 4.76
N SER A 84 18.46 -1.93 5.71
CA SER A 84 18.46 -0.46 5.60
C SER A 84 19.39 0.05 4.51
N GLU A 85 20.54 -0.62 4.30
CA GLU A 85 21.52 -0.23 3.29
C GLU A 85 20.96 -0.43 1.87
N LEU A 86 20.46 -1.64 1.58
CA LEU A 86 19.85 -1.96 0.29
C LEU A 86 18.63 -1.07 0.02
N THR A 87 17.75 -0.91 1.00
CA THR A 87 16.55 -0.08 0.87
C THR A 87 16.90 1.38 0.60
N THR A 88 17.87 1.93 1.33
CA THR A 88 18.31 3.32 1.15
C THR A 88 18.96 3.53 -0.21
N ALA A 89 19.79 2.58 -0.65
CA ALA A 89 20.45 2.66 -1.95
C ALA A 89 19.44 2.63 -3.11
N ILE A 90 18.46 1.73 -3.07
CA ILE A 90 17.43 1.65 -4.12
C ILE A 90 16.53 2.89 -4.10
N ALA A 91 16.14 3.39 -2.92
CA ALA A 91 15.35 4.61 -2.83
C ALA A 91 16.11 5.85 -3.33
N ALA A 92 17.43 5.91 -3.10
CA ALA A 92 18.28 6.98 -3.64
C ALA A 92 18.40 6.91 -5.17
N ASP A 93 18.61 5.71 -5.71
CA ASP A 93 18.63 5.49 -7.16
C ASP A 93 17.30 5.89 -7.80
N ALA A 94 16.18 5.44 -7.25
CA ALA A 94 14.86 5.83 -7.72
C ALA A 94 14.65 7.35 -7.65
N THR A 95 15.16 8.04 -6.63
CA THR A 95 15.09 9.51 -6.55
C THR A 95 15.82 10.19 -7.70
N ASN A 96 17.01 9.67 -8.06
CA ASN A 96 17.89 10.29 -9.05
C ASN A 96 17.41 10.09 -10.50
N ARG A 97 16.67 9.04 -10.77
CA ARG A 97 16.18 8.69 -12.12
C ARG A 97 14.71 8.27 -12.13
N MET A 98 13.87 8.92 -11.30
CA MET A 98 12.46 8.59 -11.10
C MET A 98 11.69 8.50 -12.43
N ASN A 99 12.01 9.36 -13.38
CA ASN A 99 11.42 9.37 -14.72
C ASN A 99 11.66 8.09 -15.56
N GLN A 100 12.62 7.25 -15.15
CA GLN A 100 12.87 5.94 -15.79
C GLN A 100 12.03 4.82 -15.15
N TYR A 101 11.43 5.08 -13.99
CA TYR A 101 10.55 4.14 -13.32
C TYR A 101 9.12 4.25 -13.90
N SER A 102 8.50 3.13 -14.23
CA SER A 102 7.06 3.14 -14.53
C SER A 102 6.26 3.46 -13.27
N PRO A 103 5.03 3.99 -13.39
CA PRO A 103 4.16 4.21 -12.25
C PRO A 103 4.07 3.03 -11.31
N SER A 104 3.85 1.82 -11.85
CA SER A 104 3.75 0.59 -11.06
C SER A 104 5.03 0.29 -10.26
N TYR A 105 6.22 0.59 -10.78
CA TYR A 105 7.47 0.39 -10.02
C TYR A 105 7.65 1.45 -8.92
N ILE A 106 7.19 2.68 -9.16
CA ILE A 106 7.13 3.72 -8.13
C ILE A 106 6.19 3.26 -7.00
N GLY A 107 5.00 2.75 -7.36
CA GLY A 107 4.05 2.18 -6.42
C GLY A 107 4.62 1.02 -5.60
N LEU A 108 5.33 0.08 -6.25
CA LEU A 108 5.98 -1.05 -5.57
C LEU A 108 7.06 -0.60 -4.58
N ILE A 109 7.87 0.41 -4.93
CA ILE A 109 8.88 0.96 -4.01
C ILE A 109 8.19 1.64 -2.83
N MET A 110 7.20 2.48 -3.09
CA MET A 110 6.41 3.12 -2.03
C MET A 110 5.77 2.08 -1.12
N TRP A 111 5.16 1.05 -1.68
CA TRP A 111 4.57 -0.04 -0.91
C TRP A 111 5.60 -0.75 -0.04
N ALA A 112 6.77 -1.08 -0.59
CA ALA A 112 7.84 -1.73 0.15
C ALA A 112 8.36 -0.87 1.31
N LEU A 113 8.53 0.44 1.09
CA LEU A 113 8.91 1.41 2.13
C LEU A 113 7.84 1.50 3.22
N GLY A 114 6.57 1.61 2.83
CA GLY A 114 5.43 1.63 3.75
C GLY A 114 5.32 0.36 4.58
N TYR A 115 5.54 -0.80 3.96
CA TYR A 115 5.47 -2.09 4.64
C TYR A 115 6.65 -2.29 5.61
N SER A 116 7.84 -1.93 5.21
CA SER A 116 9.05 -2.02 6.05
C SER A 116 9.14 -0.92 7.14
N GLY A 117 8.31 0.12 7.06
CA GLY A 117 8.38 1.26 7.98
C GLY A 117 9.59 2.18 7.74
N VAL A 118 10.32 1.99 6.64
CA VAL A 118 11.48 2.81 6.28
C VAL A 118 11.01 4.12 5.66
N ARG A 119 11.13 5.21 6.42
CA ARG A 119 10.72 6.53 5.94
C ARG A 119 11.71 7.04 4.88
N PRO A 120 11.25 7.31 3.65
CA PRO A 120 12.11 7.84 2.59
C PRO A 120 12.53 9.28 2.88
N ARG A 121 13.62 9.71 2.23
CA ARG A 121 14.04 11.11 2.29
C ARG A 121 12.99 12.04 1.64
N PRO A 122 12.88 13.29 2.07
CA PRO A 122 11.95 14.27 1.46
C PRO A 122 12.14 14.45 -0.06
N SER A 123 13.37 14.30 -0.56
CA SER A 123 13.67 14.34 -2.00
C SER A 123 12.96 13.24 -2.79
N PHE A 124 12.86 12.04 -2.23
CA PHE A 124 12.13 10.93 -2.85
C PHE A 124 10.64 11.26 -2.99
N ILE A 125 10.01 11.76 -1.92
CA ILE A 125 8.60 12.14 -1.97
C ILE A 125 8.35 13.27 -2.96
N LYS A 126 9.27 14.28 -3.04
CA LYS A 126 9.19 15.33 -4.06
C LYS A 126 9.27 14.77 -5.49
N ALA A 127 10.12 13.77 -5.72
CA ALA A 127 10.22 13.13 -7.02
C ALA A 127 8.93 12.35 -7.36
N VAL A 128 8.35 11.61 -6.40
CA VAL A 128 7.06 10.91 -6.58
C VAL A 128 5.94 11.91 -6.93
N ILE A 129 5.88 13.06 -6.24
CA ILE A 129 4.88 14.11 -6.53
C ILE A 129 5.04 14.63 -7.95
N ALA A 130 6.29 14.91 -8.38
CA ALA A 130 6.56 15.40 -9.73
C ALA A 130 6.08 14.42 -10.80
N GLU A 131 6.29 13.12 -10.61
CA GLU A 131 5.80 12.08 -11.54
C GLU A 131 4.27 11.99 -11.52
N LEU A 132 3.64 11.98 -10.34
CA LEU A 132 2.17 11.96 -10.21
C LEU A 132 1.50 13.14 -10.92
N GLN A 133 2.11 14.33 -10.88
CA GLN A 133 1.58 15.53 -11.50
C GLN A 133 1.94 15.65 -12.98
N GLY A 134 3.04 15.03 -13.41
CA GLY A 134 3.58 15.15 -14.77
C GLY A 134 3.16 14.03 -15.72
N ARG A 135 2.60 12.94 -15.22
CA ARG A 135 2.29 11.72 -15.99
C ARG A 135 0.85 11.27 -15.78
N PRO A 136 0.11 11.03 -16.88
CA PRO A 136 -1.30 10.60 -16.80
C PRO A 136 -1.48 9.07 -16.67
N ASP A 137 -0.40 8.28 -16.65
CA ASP A 137 -0.41 6.82 -16.72
C ASP A 137 -0.34 6.13 -15.33
N PHE A 138 -0.61 6.88 -14.25
CA PHE A 138 -0.82 6.32 -12.92
C PHE A 138 -2.24 5.77 -12.82
N ASP A 139 -2.34 4.45 -12.66
CA ASP A 139 -3.61 3.77 -12.45
C ASP A 139 -4.05 3.78 -10.97
N SER A 140 -5.31 3.45 -10.73
CA SER A 140 -5.91 3.41 -9.40
C SER A 140 -5.14 2.47 -8.45
N HIS A 141 -4.66 1.33 -8.94
CA HIS A 141 -3.88 0.39 -8.13
C HIS A 141 -2.58 1.02 -7.61
N THR A 142 -1.83 1.68 -8.49
CA THR A 142 -0.58 2.37 -8.14
C THR A 142 -0.83 3.53 -7.17
N CYS A 143 -1.87 4.31 -7.44
CA CYS A 143 -2.28 5.41 -6.56
C CYS A 143 -2.69 4.90 -5.17
N MET A 144 -3.40 3.76 -5.09
CA MET A 144 -3.73 3.10 -3.82
C MET A 144 -2.45 2.69 -3.07
N MET A 145 -1.49 2.04 -3.74
CA MET A 145 -0.21 1.66 -3.11
C MET A 145 0.51 2.88 -2.52
N ILE A 146 0.57 4.00 -3.25
CA ILE A 146 1.20 5.24 -2.79
C ILE A 146 0.47 5.81 -1.57
N THR A 147 -0.86 5.93 -1.64
CA THR A 147 -1.69 6.48 -0.56
C THR A 147 -1.59 5.63 0.71
N TYR A 148 -1.71 4.32 0.57
CA TYR A 148 -1.60 3.38 1.68
C TYR A 148 -0.21 3.45 2.33
N SER A 149 0.85 3.61 1.52
CA SER A 149 2.21 3.76 2.02
C SER A 149 2.41 5.09 2.74
N CYS A 150 1.86 6.18 2.23
CA CYS A 150 1.86 7.47 2.92
C CYS A 150 1.19 7.36 4.29
N MET A 151 0.06 6.67 4.37
CA MET A 151 -0.62 6.41 5.63
C MET A 151 0.26 5.61 6.60
N ARG A 152 0.87 4.53 6.14
CA ARG A 152 1.75 3.69 6.97
C ARG A 152 2.98 4.43 7.50
N LEU A 153 3.53 5.33 6.71
CA LEU A 153 4.72 6.14 7.04
C LEU A 153 4.39 7.46 7.74
N GLY A 154 3.11 7.78 7.92
CA GLY A 154 2.69 9.06 8.49
C GLY A 154 3.07 10.26 7.62
N ILE A 155 3.14 10.07 6.29
CA ILE A 155 3.44 11.13 5.33
C ILE A 155 2.13 11.83 4.98
N ARG A 156 1.95 13.06 5.48
CA ARG A 156 0.79 13.91 5.21
C ARG A 156 1.18 15.04 4.26
N ASP A 157 1.43 14.71 2.99
CA ASP A 157 1.72 15.70 1.96
C ASP A 157 0.48 15.95 1.10
N LYS A 158 -0.05 17.17 1.19
CA LYS A 158 -1.27 17.56 0.50
C LYS A 158 -1.18 17.36 -1.02
N ARG A 159 -0.01 17.59 -1.61
CA ARG A 159 0.20 17.46 -3.06
C ARG A 159 0.10 16.02 -3.55
N VAL A 160 0.58 15.05 -2.75
CA VAL A 160 0.37 13.62 -3.05
C VAL A 160 -1.12 13.32 -3.05
N MET A 161 -1.83 13.77 -2.01
CA MET A 161 -3.24 13.48 -1.84
C MET A 161 -4.11 14.15 -2.90
N GLU A 162 -3.77 15.37 -3.33
CA GLU A 162 -4.43 16.08 -4.43
C GLU A 162 -4.26 15.34 -5.76
N ALA A 163 -3.02 14.92 -6.07
CA ALA A 163 -2.75 14.19 -7.31
C ALA A 163 -3.47 12.83 -7.34
N VAL A 164 -3.43 12.09 -6.23
CA VAL A 164 -4.17 10.83 -6.10
C VAL A 164 -5.67 11.05 -6.12
N GLY A 165 -6.18 12.09 -5.45
CA GLY A 165 -7.61 12.44 -5.44
C GLY A 165 -8.13 12.75 -6.83
N GLN A 166 -7.33 13.40 -7.66
CA GLN A 166 -7.68 13.67 -9.05
C GLN A 166 -7.83 12.37 -9.85
N GLU A 167 -6.92 11.39 -9.66
CA GLU A 167 -7.04 10.08 -10.30
C GLU A 167 -8.28 9.33 -9.82
N VAL A 168 -8.56 9.33 -8.51
CA VAL A 168 -9.78 8.74 -7.94
C VAL A 168 -11.03 9.33 -8.58
N MET A 169 -11.10 10.66 -8.74
CA MET A 169 -12.25 11.32 -9.37
C MET A 169 -12.34 11.03 -10.87
N ASN A 170 -11.21 10.93 -11.57
CA ASN A 170 -11.18 10.67 -13.01
C ASN A 170 -11.58 9.22 -13.34
N SER A 171 -11.07 8.25 -12.57
CA SER A 171 -11.33 6.82 -12.81
C SER A 171 -12.65 6.33 -12.22
N GLY A 172 -13.23 7.06 -11.26
CA GLY A 172 -14.39 6.60 -10.48
C GLY A 172 -14.12 5.30 -9.72
N LEU A 173 -12.87 4.83 -9.69
CA LEU A 173 -12.47 3.53 -9.15
C LEU A 173 -13.22 2.35 -9.79
N GLU A 174 -13.71 2.48 -11.02
CA GLU A 174 -14.54 1.48 -11.70
C GLU A 174 -13.85 0.12 -11.81
N MET A 175 -12.54 0.12 -12.04
CA MET A 175 -11.73 -1.10 -12.19
C MET A 175 -11.02 -1.53 -10.89
N ALA A 176 -11.25 -0.80 -9.78
CA ALA A 176 -10.61 -1.11 -8.51
C ALA A 176 -11.25 -2.34 -7.85
N GLU A 177 -10.40 -3.26 -7.43
CA GLU A 177 -10.81 -4.45 -6.67
C GLU A 177 -11.35 -4.06 -5.26
N PRO A 178 -12.25 -4.86 -4.66
CA PRO A 178 -12.83 -4.55 -3.34
C PRO A 178 -11.80 -4.22 -2.26
N LEU A 179 -10.66 -4.91 -2.26
CA LEU A 179 -9.56 -4.65 -1.31
C LEU A 179 -8.91 -3.28 -1.54
N GLU A 180 -8.81 -2.85 -2.78
CA GLU A 180 -8.24 -1.54 -3.13
C GLU A 180 -9.17 -0.42 -2.67
N VAL A 181 -10.47 -0.56 -2.91
CA VAL A 181 -11.50 0.39 -2.45
C VAL A 181 -11.46 0.53 -0.93
N ALA A 182 -11.45 -0.58 -0.19
CA ALA A 182 -11.34 -0.58 1.27
C ALA A 182 -10.02 0.05 1.74
N SER A 183 -8.91 -0.18 1.01
CA SER A 183 -7.59 0.37 1.32
C SER A 183 -7.54 1.88 1.09
N TYR A 184 -8.14 2.39 0.01
CA TYR A 184 -8.30 3.83 -0.21
C TYR A 184 -9.08 4.47 0.93
N CYS A 185 -10.26 3.95 1.21
CA CYS A 185 -11.12 4.46 2.27
C CYS A 185 -10.37 4.53 3.61
N TYR A 186 -9.70 3.45 3.99
CA TYR A 186 -8.92 3.38 5.21
C TYR A 186 -7.77 4.39 5.24
N ALA A 187 -7.00 4.51 4.16
CA ALA A 187 -5.85 5.38 4.09
C ALA A 187 -6.25 6.87 4.14
N TYR A 188 -7.29 7.25 3.40
CA TYR A 188 -7.85 8.61 3.45
C TYR A 188 -8.32 8.95 4.88
N GLY A 189 -9.04 8.02 5.52
CA GLY A 189 -9.50 8.21 6.89
C GLY A 189 -8.38 8.37 7.91
N LYS A 190 -7.30 7.62 7.76
CA LYS A 190 -6.13 7.70 8.67
C LYS A 190 -5.24 8.91 8.42
N LEU A 191 -5.16 9.37 7.18
CA LEU A 191 -4.42 10.58 6.82
C LEU A 191 -5.20 11.86 7.16
N GLU A 192 -6.50 11.72 7.46
CA GLU A 192 -7.42 12.83 7.73
C GLU A 192 -7.40 13.85 6.59
N TYR A 193 -7.37 13.35 5.36
CA TYR A 193 -7.42 14.15 4.16
C TYR A 193 -8.80 14.02 3.51
N TRP A 194 -9.50 15.14 3.42
CA TRP A 194 -10.91 15.18 3.03
C TRP A 194 -11.12 16.12 1.85
N GLU A 195 -10.74 15.70 0.65
CA GLU A 195 -11.24 16.32 -0.57
C GLU A 195 -12.63 15.76 -0.89
N LYS A 196 -13.64 16.65 -0.93
CA LYS A 196 -15.04 16.26 -1.08
C LYS A 196 -15.29 15.35 -2.28
N GLY A 197 -14.69 15.64 -3.44
CA GLY A 197 -14.86 14.86 -4.66
C GLY A 197 -14.33 13.41 -4.49
N ALA A 198 -13.10 13.27 -4.09
CA ALA A 198 -12.45 11.96 -3.96
C ALA A 198 -13.11 11.09 -2.89
N ILE A 199 -13.46 11.66 -1.72
CA ILE A 199 -14.10 10.87 -0.66
C ILE A 199 -15.52 10.43 -1.02
N SER A 200 -16.27 11.22 -1.79
CA SER A 200 -17.59 10.82 -2.30
C SER A 200 -17.46 9.63 -3.25
N VAL A 201 -16.54 9.70 -4.22
CA VAL A 201 -16.28 8.57 -5.14
C VAL A 201 -15.89 7.30 -4.37
N ILE A 202 -15.02 7.42 -3.37
CA ILE A 202 -14.62 6.28 -2.54
C ILE A 202 -15.83 5.70 -1.77
N ALA A 203 -16.67 6.55 -1.19
CA ALA A 203 -17.84 6.12 -0.44
C ALA A 203 -18.89 5.44 -1.34
N ASP A 204 -19.16 5.98 -2.51
CA ASP A 204 -20.06 5.38 -3.48
C ASP A 204 -19.53 4.01 -3.93
N ARG A 205 -18.25 3.93 -4.21
CA ARG A 205 -17.62 2.67 -4.60
C ARG A 205 -17.61 1.63 -3.47
N VAL A 206 -17.46 2.04 -2.21
CA VAL A 206 -17.62 1.15 -1.05
C VAL A 206 -19.02 0.54 -1.04
N LEU A 207 -20.07 1.35 -1.27
CA LEU A 207 -21.46 0.86 -1.31
C LEU A 207 -21.70 -0.14 -2.44
N GLU A 208 -21.10 0.07 -3.60
CA GLU A 208 -21.23 -0.81 -4.76
C GLU A 208 -20.52 -2.15 -4.58
N THR A 209 -19.36 -2.14 -3.91
CA THR A 209 -18.47 -3.32 -3.80
C THR A 209 -18.53 -4.05 -2.46
N MET A 210 -19.23 -3.50 -1.45
CA MET A 210 -19.24 -4.07 -0.10
C MET A 210 -19.82 -5.48 -0.01
N GLY A 211 -20.61 -5.92 -1.00
CA GLY A 211 -21.07 -7.31 -1.09
C GLY A 211 -19.95 -8.33 -1.14
N ASP A 212 -18.81 -7.96 -1.72
CA ASP A 212 -17.63 -8.79 -1.88
C ASP A 212 -16.58 -8.56 -0.77
N PHE A 213 -16.89 -7.73 0.23
CA PHE A 213 -15.94 -7.42 1.30
C PHE A 213 -15.74 -8.60 2.25
N SER A 214 -14.48 -8.87 2.55
CA SER A 214 -14.13 -9.68 3.72
C SER A 214 -14.36 -8.89 5.03
N PRO A 215 -14.43 -9.56 6.19
CA PRO A 215 -14.54 -8.88 7.50
C PRO A 215 -13.50 -7.77 7.71
N ARG A 216 -12.26 -8.00 7.27
CA ARG A 216 -11.19 -7.00 7.33
C ARG A 216 -11.49 -5.77 6.47
N MET A 217 -12.01 -5.97 5.25
CA MET A 217 -12.36 -4.85 4.37
C MET A 217 -13.48 -4.00 4.95
N PHE A 218 -14.48 -4.62 5.58
CA PHE A 218 -15.53 -3.90 6.31
C PHE A 218 -14.95 -3.04 7.43
N SER A 219 -14.05 -3.60 8.25
CA SER A 219 -13.44 -2.83 9.34
C SER A 219 -12.59 -1.65 8.84
N MET A 220 -11.90 -1.82 7.72
CA MET A 220 -11.13 -0.77 7.06
C MET A 220 -12.04 0.34 6.52
N ALA A 221 -13.10 -0.02 5.79
CA ALA A 221 -14.06 0.92 5.23
C ALA A 221 -14.83 1.67 6.32
N ALA A 222 -15.32 0.96 7.34
CA ALA A 222 -16.01 1.58 8.48
C ALA A 222 -15.17 2.65 9.17
N LEU A 223 -13.89 2.36 9.41
CA LEU A 223 -13.00 3.32 10.07
C LEU A 223 -12.67 4.51 9.17
N GLY A 224 -12.47 4.27 7.88
CA GLY A 224 -12.23 5.32 6.89
C GLY A 224 -13.42 6.28 6.81
N LEU A 225 -14.60 5.74 6.56
CA LEU A 225 -15.85 6.52 6.47
C LEU A 225 -16.18 7.26 7.78
N ALA A 226 -16.07 6.60 8.93
CA ALA A 226 -16.32 7.24 10.22
C ALA A 226 -15.41 8.46 10.44
N SER A 227 -14.21 8.43 9.90
CA SER A 227 -13.30 9.57 9.95
C SER A 227 -13.70 10.69 8.99
N ALA A 228 -14.39 10.39 7.89
CA ALA A 228 -14.89 11.35 6.89
C ALA A 228 -16.28 11.92 7.23
N ALA A 229 -16.89 11.48 8.30
CA ALA A 229 -18.28 11.82 8.67
C ALA A 229 -18.58 13.33 8.66
N ALA A 230 -17.59 14.17 8.97
CA ALA A 230 -17.78 15.63 9.01
C ALA A 230 -17.93 16.28 7.62
N VAL A 231 -17.49 15.63 6.53
CA VAL A 231 -17.38 16.23 5.20
C VAL A 231 -18.20 15.50 4.12
N LEU A 232 -18.59 14.25 4.37
CA LEU A 232 -19.30 13.42 3.40
C LEU A 232 -20.81 13.65 3.51
N GLU A 233 -21.44 14.07 2.40
CA GLU A 233 -22.90 14.16 2.28
C GLU A 233 -23.50 12.76 2.14
N GLY A 234 -24.70 12.53 2.73
CA GLY A 234 -25.33 11.20 2.72
C GLY A 234 -24.63 10.15 3.60
N PHE A 235 -23.70 10.57 4.43
CA PHE A 235 -22.87 9.70 5.26
C PHE A 235 -23.69 8.76 6.16
N ASP A 236 -24.78 9.26 6.77
CA ASP A 236 -25.61 8.46 7.67
C ASP A 236 -26.19 7.25 6.92
N THR A 237 -26.69 7.45 5.70
CA THR A 237 -27.20 6.36 4.84
C THR A 237 -26.12 5.33 4.50
N THR A 238 -24.89 5.79 4.23
CA THR A 238 -23.76 4.91 3.91
C THR A 238 -23.38 4.05 5.12
N MET A 239 -23.31 4.67 6.30
CA MET A 239 -23.00 3.97 7.55
C MET A 239 -24.11 3.01 7.97
N ASP A 240 -25.38 3.34 7.78
CA ASP A 240 -26.50 2.45 8.08
C ASP A 240 -26.47 1.18 7.20
N LYS A 241 -26.21 1.33 5.89
CA LYS A 241 -26.03 0.17 5.01
C LYS A 241 -24.85 -0.69 5.42
N LEU A 242 -23.70 -0.06 5.74
CA LEU A 242 -22.52 -0.78 6.18
C LEU A 242 -22.77 -1.52 7.50
N LYS A 243 -23.51 -0.91 8.43
CA LYS A 243 -23.91 -1.51 9.71
C LYS A 243 -24.75 -2.77 9.50
N VAL A 244 -25.77 -2.72 8.67
CA VAL A 244 -26.61 -3.89 8.36
C VAL A 244 -25.77 -5.03 7.83
N MET A 245 -24.89 -4.78 6.87
CA MET A 245 -24.00 -5.82 6.32
C MET A 245 -23.03 -6.41 7.35
N ILE A 246 -22.55 -5.60 8.30
CA ILE A 246 -21.68 -6.07 9.39
C ILE A 246 -22.48 -6.94 10.36
N GLU A 247 -23.70 -6.51 10.73
CA GLU A 247 -24.58 -7.26 11.64
C GLU A 247 -24.94 -8.62 11.08
N ASP A 248 -25.29 -8.72 9.79
CA ASP A 248 -25.62 -9.96 9.11
C ASP A 248 -24.46 -10.96 9.07
N ARG A 249 -23.23 -10.48 9.10
CA ARG A 249 -22.03 -11.29 8.97
C ARG A 249 -21.14 -11.31 10.22
N LEU A 250 -21.66 -10.89 11.37
CA LEU A 250 -20.88 -10.65 12.59
C LEU A 250 -20.08 -11.87 13.04
N VAL A 251 -20.58 -13.08 12.79
CA VAL A 251 -19.90 -14.34 13.15
C VAL A 251 -18.61 -14.62 12.37
N GLU A 252 -18.41 -13.93 11.26
CA GLU A 252 -17.21 -14.08 10.44
C GLU A 252 -16.04 -13.19 10.94
N PHE A 253 -16.32 -12.21 11.81
CA PHE A 253 -15.36 -11.22 12.25
C PHE A 253 -14.48 -11.73 13.39
N ASN A 254 -13.18 -11.56 13.29
CA ASN A 254 -12.29 -11.79 14.41
C ASN A 254 -12.30 -10.62 15.41
N HIS A 255 -11.72 -10.82 16.57
CA HIS A 255 -11.72 -9.82 17.66
C HIS A 255 -11.04 -8.49 17.27
N ARG A 256 -10.07 -8.50 16.35
CA ARG A 256 -9.39 -7.30 15.87
C ARG A 256 -10.29 -6.49 14.96
N ASP A 257 -11.01 -7.14 14.06
CA ASP A 257 -11.96 -6.48 13.16
C ASP A 257 -13.11 -5.88 13.96
N ILE A 258 -13.67 -6.62 14.93
CA ILE A 258 -14.70 -6.13 15.85
C ILE A 258 -14.22 -4.90 16.63
N SER A 259 -13.00 -4.94 17.18
CA SER A 259 -12.44 -3.80 17.90
C SER A 259 -12.27 -2.57 17.01
N THR A 260 -11.88 -2.77 15.74
CA THR A 260 -11.76 -1.68 14.77
C THR A 260 -13.11 -1.07 14.43
N ILE A 261 -14.15 -1.90 14.26
CA ILE A 261 -15.52 -1.45 13.99
C ILE A 261 -16.07 -0.70 15.21
N ALA A 262 -15.90 -1.21 16.43
CA ALA A 262 -16.33 -0.53 17.66
C ALA A 262 -15.70 0.86 17.79
N PHE A 263 -14.40 0.97 17.48
CA PHE A 263 -13.71 2.26 17.43
C PHE A 263 -14.28 3.18 16.35
N ALA A 264 -14.58 2.66 15.16
CA ALA A 264 -15.20 3.42 14.08
C ALA A 264 -16.58 3.96 14.46
N VAL A 265 -17.41 3.16 15.13
CA VAL A 265 -18.74 3.58 15.63
C VAL A 265 -18.60 4.69 16.67
N GLY A 266 -17.65 4.56 17.60
CA GLY A 266 -17.37 5.62 18.58
C GLY A 266 -16.94 6.93 17.93
N LYS A 267 -16.03 6.87 16.95
CA LYS A 267 -15.58 8.03 16.18
C LYS A 267 -16.72 8.66 15.38
N PHE A 268 -17.58 7.85 14.79
CA PHE A 268 -18.77 8.31 14.08
C PHE A 268 -19.71 9.09 15.00
N SER A 269 -20.01 8.54 16.16
CA SER A 269 -20.92 9.18 17.14
C SER A 269 -20.38 10.55 17.58
N GLN A 270 -19.09 10.66 17.80
CA GLN A 270 -18.43 11.92 18.14
C GLN A 270 -18.54 12.94 17.00
N ASN A 271 -18.16 12.57 15.78
CA ASN A 271 -18.20 13.46 14.62
C ASN A 271 -19.64 13.89 14.27
N SER A 272 -20.63 13.02 14.44
CA SER A 272 -22.04 13.33 14.25
C SER A 272 -22.56 14.34 15.28
N LEU A 273 -22.11 14.24 16.53
CA LEU A 273 -22.45 15.19 17.58
C LEU A 273 -21.86 16.57 17.28
N GLU A 274 -20.57 16.63 16.92
CA GLU A 274 -19.90 17.88 16.55
C GLU A 274 -20.56 18.58 15.37
N ARG A 275 -21.05 17.83 14.36
CA ARG A 275 -21.85 18.39 13.25
C ARG A 275 -23.12 19.06 13.73
N ARG A 276 -23.89 18.40 14.57
CA ARG A 276 -25.16 18.96 15.09
C ARG A 276 -24.93 20.25 15.84
N MET A 277 -23.88 20.28 16.68
CA MET A 277 -23.50 21.47 17.43
C MET A 277 -22.98 22.63 16.57
N ALA A 278 -22.42 22.35 15.39
CA ALA A 278 -21.95 23.38 14.46
C ALA A 278 -23.06 23.96 13.56
N THR A 279 -24.23 23.31 13.50
CA THR A 279 -25.38 23.75 12.70
C THR A 279 -26.46 24.44 13.53
N GLU A 280 -26.38 24.40 14.85
CA GLU A 280 -27.15 25.17 15.82
C GLU A 280 -26.45 26.51 16.16
#